data_823ee993a76e3aa8a3269d3dcec4d2e6
#
_entry.id   823ee993a76e3aa8a3269d3dcec4d2e6
#
_cell.length_a   1.000
_cell.length_b   1.000
_cell.length_c   1.000
_cell.angle_alpha   90.00
_cell.angle_beta   90.00
_cell.angle_gamma   90.00
#
_symmetry.space_group_name_H-M   'P 1'
#
loop_
_entity.id
_entity.type
_entity.pdbx_description
1 polymer ?
#
loop_
_entity_poly.entity_id
_entity_poly.type
_entity_poly.pdbx_seq_one_letter_code
_entity_poly.pdbx_strand_id
1 'polypeptide(L)'
;MRYSIFPFSNKDIQSTAERYATDLLHHFQYVGVLVIEFFVTKDGKLIANEMAPRVHNSGHWSIEGSSMSQFEMHIRAITGTLKECVENFRPSLMINILSRYPDKDRLSKLDPHFIHNYGKEERNLRKIGHITITKSNTNDLMEALPKFLSVLDN
;
A
#
# COMPACT_ATOMS: atom_id res chain seq x y z
N MET A 1 -2.00 5.56 9.29
CA MET A 1 -1.47 4.24 8.87
C MET A 1 0.05 4.27 8.97
N ARG A 2 0.66 3.28 9.63
CA ARG A 2 2.13 3.16 9.76
C ARG A 2 2.71 2.31 8.63
N TYR A 3 2.08 1.21 8.31
CA TYR A 3 2.46 0.30 7.22
C TYR A 3 1.24 -0.33 6.56
N SER A 4 1.44 -0.92 5.38
CA SER A 4 0.48 -1.78 4.69
C SER A 4 1.16 -3.06 4.20
N ILE A 5 0.43 -4.16 4.19
CA ILE A 5 0.89 -5.47 3.74
C ILE A 5 -0.07 -5.98 2.67
N PHE A 6 0.49 -6.52 1.61
CA PHE A 6 -0.21 -7.23 0.56
C PHE A 6 0.39 -8.64 0.39
N PRO A 7 -0.43 -9.69 0.16
CA PRO A 7 -1.89 -9.71 0.17
C PRO A 7 -2.46 -9.72 1.59
N PHE A 8 -3.75 -9.40 1.70
CA PHE A 8 -4.48 -9.56 2.95
C PHE A 8 -4.77 -11.04 3.21
N SER A 9 -4.62 -11.50 4.46
CA SER A 9 -4.64 -12.93 4.78
C SER A 9 -6.05 -13.55 4.82
N ASN A 10 -7.08 -12.76 5.16
CA ASN A 10 -8.44 -13.27 5.28
C ASN A 10 -9.20 -13.11 3.96
N LYS A 11 -9.39 -14.22 3.24
CA LYS A 11 -10.03 -14.24 1.91
C LYS A 11 -11.51 -13.84 1.93
N ASP A 12 -12.25 -14.15 2.97
CA ASP A 12 -13.68 -13.84 3.05
C ASP A 12 -13.91 -12.34 3.24
N ILE A 13 -13.10 -11.73 4.10
CA ILE A 13 -13.11 -10.28 4.29
C ILE A 13 -12.65 -9.58 3.01
N GLN A 14 -11.59 -10.07 2.37
CA GLN A 14 -11.08 -9.54 1.11
C GLN A 14 -12.16 -9.56 0.02
N SER A 15 -12.82 -10.70 -0.22
CA SER A 15 -13.87 -10.82 -1.23
C SER A 15 -15.08 -9.93 -0.95
N THR A 16 -15.42 -9.72 0.34
CA THR A 16 -16.48 -8.80 0.73
C THR A 16 -16.08 -7.35 0.44
N ALA A 17 -14.85 -6.96 0.74
CA ALA A 17 -14.34 -5.62 0.45
C ALA A 17 -14.29 -5.34 -1.06
N GLU A 18 -13.84 -6.33 -1.85
CA GLU A 18 -13.80 -6.24 -3.32
C GLU A 18 -15.20 -6.07 -3.92
N ARG A 19 -16.19 -6.81 -3.41
CA ARG A 19 -17.58 -6.65 -3.83
C ARG A 19 -18.10 -5.24 -3.55
N TYR A 20 -17.88 -4.70 -2.34
CA TYR A 20 -18.28 -3.34 -2.00
C TYR A 20 -17.62 -2.29 -2.89
N ALA A 21 -16.32 -2.46 -3.17
CA ALA A 21 -15.60 -1.56 -4.08
C ALA A 21 -16.17 -1.63 -5.51
N THR A 22 -16.46 -2.84 -6.00
CA THR A 22 -17.04 -3.07 -7.33
C THR A 22 -18.43 -2.45 -7.45
N ASP A 23 -19.29 -2.64 -6.45
CA ASP A 23 -20.64 -2.08 -6.42
C ASP A 23 -20.60 -0.54 -6.48
N LEU A 24 -19.67 0.09 -5.74
CA LEU A 24 -19.50 1.54 -5.77
C LEU A 24 -18.95 2.05 -7.09
N LEU A 25 -17.95 1.37 -7.69
CA LEU A 25 -17.42 1.70 -9.01
C LEU A 25 -18.53 1.69 -10.07
N HIS A 26 -19.38 0.65 -10.06
CA HIS A 26 -20.50 0.55 -10.98
C HIS A 26 -21.57 1.63 -10.71
N HIS A 27 -21.92 1.86 -9.46
CA HIS A 27 -22.92 2.85 -9.06
C HIS A 27 -22.52 4.27 -9.52
N PHE A 28 -21.27 4.64 -9.32
CA PHE A 28 -20.74 5.95 -9.71
C PHE A 28 -20.28 6.01 -11.17
N GLN A 29 -20.27 4.90 -11.90
CA GLN A 29 -19.66 4.80 -13.23
C GLN A 29 -18.24 5.37 -13.24
N TYR A 30 -17.49 5.14 -12.13
CA TYR A 30 -16.19 5.73 -11.93
C TYR A 30 -15.12 5.02 -12.74
N VAL A 31 -14.27 5.80 -13.40
CA VAL A 31 -13.10 5.32 -14.15
C VAL A 31 -11.84 5.82 -13.46
N GLY A 32 -10.99 4.89 -13.04
CA GLY A 32 -9.76 5.19 -12.32
C GLY A 32 -9.56 4.31 -11.10
N VAL A 33 -8.53 4.60 -10.32
CA VAL A 33 -8.29 3.93 -9.05
C VAL A 33 -9.19 4.51 -7.96
N LEU A 34 -9.99 3.66 -7.36
CA LEU A 34 -10.79 3.94 -6.17
C LEU A 34 -10.22 3.15 -4.99
N VAL A 35 -9.98 3.83 -3.88
CA VAL A 35 -9.58 3.18 -2.63
C VAL A 35 -10.64 3.38 -1.58
N ILE A 36 -10.95 2.32 -0.85
CA ILE A 36 -11.85 2.35 0.31
C ILE A 36 -11.07 1.78 1.49
N GLU A 37 -10.93 2.55 2.56
CA GLU A 37 -10.39 2.05 3.82
C GLU A 37 -11.54 1.52 4.69
N PHE A 38 -11.37 0.32 5.21
CA PHE A 38 -12.30 -0.31 6.12
C PHE A 38 -11.65 -0.57 7.47
N PHE A 39 -12.42 -0.38 8.54
CA PHE A 39 -12.14 -1.05 9.81
C PHE A 39 -12.73 -2.45 9.75
N VAL A 40 -11.98 -3.42 10.25
CA VAL A 40 -12.46 -4.79 10.47
C VAL A 40 -12.80 -4.94 11.95
N THR A 41 -14.06 -5.22 12.25
CA THR A 41 -14.52 -5.44 13.63
C THR A 41 -14.07 -6.81 14.13
N LYS A 42 -14.15 -7.06 15.45
CA LYS A 42 -13.78 -8.35 16.03
C LYS A 42 -14.65 -9.52 15.53
N ASP A 43 -15.88 -9.23 15.13
CA ASP A 43 -16.84 -10.19 14.53
C ASP A 43 -16.72 -10.26 12.99
N GLY A 44 -15.67 -9.68 12.41
CA GLY A 44 -15.35 -9.78 10.99
C GLY A 44 -16.14 -8.86 10.06
N LYS A 45 -16.94 -7.93 10.58
CA LYS A 45 -17.66 -6.96 9.75
C LYS A 45 -16.77 -5.84 9.26
N LEU A 46 -17.05 -5.34 8.07
CA LEU A 46 -16.40 -4.19 7.47
C LEU A 46 -17.20 -2.92 7.76
N ILE A 47 -16.51 -1.91 8.29
CA ILE A 47 -17.05 -0.55 8.49
C ILE A 47 -16.21 0.39 7.65
N ALA A 48 -16.83 1.10 6.70
CA ALA A 48 -16.14 2.06 5.87
C ALA A 48 -15.60 3.22 6.72
N ASN A 49 -14.32 3.54 6.56
CA ASN A 49 -13.64 4.66 7.20
C ASN A 49 -13.56 5.86 6.26
N GLU A 50 -12.93 5.67 5.11
CA GLU A 50 -12.82 6.72 4.09
C GLU A 50 -12.84 6.13 2.68
N MET A 51 -13.23 6.94 1.71
CA MET A 51 -13.17 6.62 0.30
C MET A 51 -12.34 7.69 -0.42
N ALA A 52 -11.45 7.26 -1.29
CA ALA A 52 -10.60 8.14 -2.08
C ALA A 52 -10.68 7.77 -3.58
N PRO A 53 -11.35 8.59 -4.41
CA PRO A 53 -11.39 8.38 -5.86
C PRO A 53 -10.08 8.84 -6.53
N ARG A 54 -8.98 8.26 -6.12
CA ARG A 54 -7.61 8.56 -6.53
C ARG A 54 -6.65 7.51 -6.00
N VAL A 55 -5.40 7.57 -6.43
CA VAL A 55 -4.30 6.84 -5.79
C VAL A 55 -4.19 7.16 -4.29
N HIS A 56 -3.79 6.18 -3.51
CA HIS A 56 -3.75 6.30 -2.07
C HIS A 56 -2.45 5.74 -1.49
N ASN A 57 -2.02 6.29 -0.35
CA ASN A 57 -0.79 5.86 0.33
C ASN A 57 -0.77 4.36 0.66
N SER A 58 -1.90 3.75 0.99
CA SER A 58 -1.98 2.31 1.26
C SER A 58 -1.63 1.44 0.05
N GLY A 59 -1.78 1.96 -1.17
CA GLY A 59 -1.46 1.26 -2.42
C GLY A 59 -0.06 1.55 -2.97
N HIS A 60 0.81 2.30 -2.27
CA HIS A 60 2.15 2.62 -2.78
C HIS A 60 3.05 1.40 -2.93
N TRP A 61 2.78 0.31 -2.19
CA TRP A 61 3.46 -0.98 -2.36
C TRP A 61 3.42 -1.49 -3.81
N SER A 62 2.40 -1.08 -4.59
CA SER A 62 2.21 -1.52 -5.97
C SER A 62 3.31 -1.04 -6.93
N ILE A 63 4.15 -0.09 -6.54
CA ILE A 63 5.27 0.39 -7.37
C ILE A 63 6.25 -0.77 -7.61
N GLU A 64 6.58 -1.53 -6.58
CA GLU A 64 7.50 -2.68 -6.65
C GLU A 64 6.80 -4.03 -6.61
N GLY A 65 5.62 -4.08 -6.02
CA GLY A 65 4.87 -5.30 -5.77
C GLY A 65 3.90 -5.72 -6.86
N SER A 66 3.76 -4.94 -7.94
CA SER A 66 2.82 -5.21 -9.03
C SER A 66 3.48 -4.98 -10.39
N SER A 67 2.96 -5.62 -11.43
CA SER A 67 3.38 -5.36 -12.81
C SER A 67 3.01 -3.96 -13.32
N MET A 68 2.03 -3.32 -12.67
CA MET A 68 1.60 -1.95 -12.95
C MET A 68 1.28 -1.26 -11.63
N SER A 69 1.91 -0.11 -11.37
CA SER A 69 1.64 0.65 -10.15
C SER A 69 0.23 1.27 -10.17
N GLN A 70 -0.32 1.56 -8.98
CA GLN A 70 -1.59 2.27 -8.88
C GLN A 70 -1.59 3.61 -9.64
N PHE A 71 -0.44 4.27 -9.72
CA PHE A 71 -0.28 5.54 -10.44
C PHE A 71 -0.44 5.35 -11.94
N GLU A 72 0.27 4.40 -12.50
CA GLU A 72 0.19 4.06 -13.92
C GLU A 72 -1.21 3.55 -14.27
N MET A 73 -1.76 2.66 -13.44
CA MET A 73 -3.13 2.15 -13.62
C MET A 73 -4.15 3.28 -13.66
N HIS A 74 -4.04 4.24 -12.74
CA HIS A 74 -4.96 5.39 -12.68
C HIS A 74 -4.88 6.23 -13.97
N ILE A 75 -3.67 6.57 -14.41
CA ILE A 75 -3.47 7.36 -15.63
C ILE A 75 -3.97 6.58 -16.86
N ARG A 76 -3.63 5.31 -16.99
CA ARG A 76 -4.09 4.49 -18.14
C ARG A 76 -5.61 4.33 -18.16
N ALA A 77 -6.24 4.19 -17.00
CA ALA A 77 -7.70 4.10 -16.91
C ALA A 77 -8.37 5.38 -17.38
N ILE A 78 -8.00 6.55 -16.84
CA ILE A 78 -8.64 7.83 -17.18
C ILE A 78 -8.34 8.32 -18.60
N THR A 79 -7.25 7.84 -19.22
CA THR A 79 -6.90 8.15 -20.61
C THR A 79 -7.43 7.11 -21.61
N GLY A 80 -8.13 6.06 -21.16
CA GLY A 80 -8.65 4.99 -22.01
C GLY A 80 -7.55 4.10 -22.63
N THR A 81 -6.33 4.12 -22.07
CA THR A 81 -5.19 3.33 -22.59
C THR A 81 -4.94 2.05 -21.81
N LEU A 82 -5.74 1.76 -20.78
CA LEU A 82 -5.68 0.51 -20.03
C LEU A 82 -6.21 -0.63 -20.91
N LYS A 83 -5.32 -1.50 -21.39
CA LYS A 83 -5.66 -2.62 -22.29
C LYS A 83 -5.54 -3.98 -21.63
N GLU A 84 -4.87 -4.06 -20.49
CA GLU A 84 -4.50 -5.32 -19.83
C GLU A 84 -4.92 -5.29 -18.37
N CYS A 85 -5.32 -6.45 -17.85
CA CYS A 85 -5.48 -6.63 -16.41
C CYS A 85 -4.12 -6.61 -15.73
N VAL A 86 -4.08 -6.08 -14.50
CA VAL A 86 -2.88 -6.13 -13.68
C VAL A 86 -2.68 -7.56 -13.18
N GLU A 87 -1.55 -8.14 -13.52
CA GLU A 87 -1.13 -9.47 -13.11
C GLU A 87 0.21 -9.40 -12.35
N ASN A 88 0.67 -10.53 -11.85
CA ASN A 88 1.99 -10.65 -11.22
C ASN A 88 2.19 -9.76 -9.98
N PHE A 89 1.38 -9.99 -8.98
CA PHE A 89 1.56 -9.40 -7.67
C PHE A 89 2.61 -10.17 -6.85
N ARG A 90 3.43 -9.43 -6.12
CA ARG A 90 4.37 -9.98 -5.12
C ARG A 90 3.92 -9.60 -3.72
N PRO A 91 4.05 -10.52 -2.74
CA PRO A 91 3.89 -10.15 -1.34
C PRO A 91 4.77 -8.95 -1.00
N SER A 92 4.15 -7.89 -0.49
CA SER A 92 4.78 -6.60 -0.32
C SER A 92 4.42 -5.98 1.02
N LEU A 93 5.42 -5.35 1.64
CA LEU A 93 5.28 -4.56 2.86
C LEU A 93 5.72 -3.13 2.55
N MET A 94 4.83 -2.16 2.73
CA MET A 94 5.16 -0.75 2.63
C MET A 94 5.12 -0.13 4.02
N ILE A 95 6.17 0.59 4.41
CA ILE A 95 6.29 1.26 5.70
C ILE A 95 6.48 2.76 5.46
N ASN A 96 5.62 3.59 6.04
CA ASN A 96 5.75 5.04 5.96
C ASN A 96 6.94 5.54 6.78
N ILE A 97 7.75 6.42 6.22
CA ILE A 97 8.76 7.20 6.92
C ILE A 97 8.06 8.42 7.49
N LEU A 98 8.04 8.51 8.82
CA LEU A 98 7.36 9.59 9.55
C LEU A 98 8.38 10.51 10.20
N SER A 99 8.10 11.81 10.18
CA SER A 99 8.82 12.87 10.87
C SER A 99 10.22 13.15 10.35
N ARG A 100 11.11 12.16 10.33
CA ARG A 100 12.52 12.27 9.91
C ARG A 100 12.95 11.05 9.10
N TYR A 101 14.00 11.22 8.29
CA TYR A 101 14.61 10.13 7.56
C TYR A 101 15.44 9.23 8.48
N PRO A 102 15.42 7.91 8.26
CA PRO A 102 16.22 6.98 9.03
C PRO A 102 17.72 7.15 8.72
N ASP A 103 18.55 6.68 9.65
CA ASP A 103 19.98 6.54 9.45
C ASP A 103 20.26 5.59 8.27
N LYS A 104 20.99 6.08 7.26
CA LYS A 104 21.28 5.34 6.02
C LYS A 104 22.16 4.12 6.28
N ASP A 105 23.13 4.21 7.20
CA ASP A 105 24.05 3.11 7.48
C ASP A 105 23.35 1.97 8.23
N ARG A 106 22.40 2.31 9.09
CA ARG A 106 21.55 1.30 9.77
C ARG A 106 20.60 0.65 8.78
N LEU A 107 19.98 1.45 7.91
CA LEU A 107 19.00 0.97 6.94
C LEU A 107 19.66 0.07 5.89
N SER A 108 20.89 0.38 5.43
CA SER A 108 21.64 -0.40 4.43
C SER A 108 21.98 -1.82 4.88
N LYS A 109 21.94 -2.10 6.20
CA LYS A 109 22.20 -3.43 6.78
C LYS A 109 20.97 -4.33 6.81
N LEU A 110 19.81 -3.78 6.46
CA LEU A 110 18.55 -4.54 6.41
C LEU A 110 18.38 -5.25 5.07
N ASP A 111 17.38 -6.12 5.01
CA ASP A 111 16.98 -6.81 3.78
C ASP A 111 16.82 -5.85 2.59
N PRO A 112 17.00 -6.31 1.35
CA PRO A 112 16.78 -5.50 0.16
C PRO A 112 15.42 -4.81 0.19
N HIS A 113 15.45 -3.49 -0.08
CA HIS A 113 14.27 -2.62 0.00
C HIS A 113 14.38 -1.45 -0.96
N PHE A 114 13.26 -0.81 -1.23
CA PHE A 114 13.16 0.40 -2.05
C PHE A 114 12.76 1.58 -1.19
N ILE A 115 13.40 2.73 -1.39
CA ILE A 115 13.14 3.96 -0.62
C ILE A 115 12.56 5.01 -1.56
N HIS A 116 11.40 5.54 -1.18
CA HIS A 116 10.75 6.65 -1.87
C HIS A 116 10.76 7.89 -0.97
N ASN A 117 11.56 8.86 -1.35
CA ASN A 117 11.61 10.17 -0.70
C ASN A 117 10.64 11.12 -1.40
N TYR A 118 9.75 11.77 -0.63
CA TYR A 118 8.76 12.71 -1.20
C TYR A 118 9.29 14.13 -1.36
N GLY A 119 10.55 14.40 -1.02
CA GLY A 119 11.13 15.74 -1.05
C GLY A 119 10.48 16.73 -0.06
N LYS A 120 9.87 16.21 0.99
CA LYS A 120 9.17 17.01 2.00
C LYS A 120 10.10 17.33 3.17
N GLU A 121 9.94 18.52 3.75
CA GLU A 121 10.59 18.89 4.99
C GLU A 121 10.18 17.97 6.14
N GLU A 122 11.14 17.66 7.00
CA GLU A 122 10.93 16.92 8.23
C GLU A 122 10.02 17.69 9.18
N ARG A 123 8.95 17.05 9.61
CA ARG A 123 7.97 17.60 10.54
C ARG A 123 7.29 16.49 11.31
N ASN A 124 7.02 16.71 12.58
CA ASN A 124 6.39 15.71 13.45
C ASN A 124 5.13 15.09 12.82
N LEU A 125 5.06 13.75 12.83
CA LEU A 125 3.99 12.91 12.29
C LEU A 125 3.72 13.06 10.77
N ARG A 126 4.54 13.85 10.05
CA ARG A 126 4.40 13.99 8.60
C ARG A 126 4.96 12.76 7.89
N LYS A 127 4.20 12.22 6.95
CA LYS A 127 4.71 11.22 5.99
C LYS A 127 5.63 11.93 4.99
N ILE A 128 6.92 11.63 5.05
CA ILE A 128 7.96 12.26 4.21
C ILE A 128 8.53 11.31 3.16
N GLY A 129 8.20 10.03 3.26
CA GLY A 129 8.61 8.98 2.35
C GLY A 129 8.00 7.65 2.74
N HIS A 130 8.38 6.60 2.03
CA HIS A 130 8.09 5.21 2.41
C HIS A 130 9.22 4.28 1.98
N ILE A 131 9.22 3.10 2.57
CA ILE A 131 10.06 1.98 2.18
C ILE A 131 9.13 0.87 1.70
N THR A 132 9.47 0.21 0.60
CA THR A 132 8.81 -1.01 0.12
C THR A 132 9.77 -2.19 0.18
N ILE A 133 9.29 -3.31 0.69
CA ILE A 133 9.98 -4.60 0.72
C ILE A 133 9.09 -5.61 0.02
N THR A 134 9.68 -6.40 -0.89
CA THR A 134 8.98 -7.51 -1.55
C THR A 134 9.63 -8.84 -1.17
N LYS A 135 8.84 -9.87 -0.94
CA LYS A 135 9.31 -11.22 -0.57
C LYS A 135 8.53 -12.28 -1.35
N SER A 136 8.94 -13.54 -1.19
CA SER A 136 8.26 -14.67 -1.81
C SER A 136 6.94 -15.03 -1.11
N ASN A 137 6.80 -14.68 0.17
CA ASN A 137 5.62 -14.95 0.98
C ASN A 137 5.43 -13.88 2.07
N THR A 138 4.25 -13.85 2.68
CA THR A 138 3.90 -12.88 3.73
C THR A 138 4.57 -13.13 5.08
N ASN A 139 4.98 -14.37 5.39
CA ASN A 139 5.67 -14.67 6.65
C ASN A 139 7.02 -13.97 6.70
N ASP A 140 7.80 -14.03 5.60
CA ASP A 140 9.08 -13.33 5.49
C ASP A 140 8.93 -11.80 5.65
N LEU A 141 7.81 -11.23 5.18
CA LEU A 141 7.50 -9.81 5.39
C LEU A 141 7.23 -9.50 6.87
N MET A 142 6.50 -10.38 7.55
CA MET A 142 6.21 -10.22 8.99
C MET A 142 7.47 -10.35 9.85
N GLU A 143 8.43 -11.18 9.45
CA GLU A 143 9.75 -11.26 10.10
C GLU A 143 10.63 -10.02 9.84
N ALA A 144 10.52 -9.42 8.67
CA ALA A 144 11.25 -8.20 8.32
C ALA A 144 10.70 -6.95 9.03
N LEU A 145 9.38 -6.85 9.20
CA LEU A 145 8.68 -5.67 9.73
C LEU A 145 9.31 -5.11 11.02
N PRO A 146 9.53 -5.89 12.12
CA PRO A 146 10.10 -5.35 13.36
C PRO A 146 11.52 -4.80 13.18
N LYS A 147 12.32 -5.39 12.29
CA LYS A 147 13.68 -4.93 11.99
C LYS A 147 13.67 -3.53 11.38
N PHE A 148 12.79 -3.30 10.38
CA PHE A 148 12.62 -1.99 9.76
C PHE A 148 12.03 -0.96 10.73
N LEU A 149 11.00 -1.32 11.51
CA LEU A 149 10.43 -0.42 12.51
C LEU A 149 11.47 0.03 13.53
N SER A 150 12.36 -0.85 13.99
CA SER A 150 13.42 -0.51 14.94
C SER A 150 14.42 0.53 14.41
N VAL A 151 14.58 0.65 13.09
CA VAL A 151 15.43 1.67 12.45
C VAL A 151 14.65 2.95 12.16
N LEU A 152 13.35 2.83 11.87
CA LEU A 152 12.50 3.97 11.50
C LEU A 152 11.93 4.74 12.71
N ASP A 153 11.89 4.14 13.88
CA ASP A 153 11.30 4.73 15.10
C ASP A 153 12.35 5.32 16.06
N ASN A 154 13.65 5.25 15.70
CA ASN A 154 14.77 5.78 16.51
C ASN A 154 15.25 7.16 15.97
#